data_eb9e1c74ea38732ed1f07064eb3a10cb
#
_entry.id   eb9e1c74ea38732ed1f07064eb3a10cb
#
_cell.length_a   1.000
_cell.length_b   1.000
_cell.length_c   1.000
_cell.angle_alpha   90.00
_cell.angle_beta   90.00
_cell.angle_gamma   90.00
#
_symmetry.space_group_name_H-M   'P 1'
#
loop_
_entity.id
_entity.type
_entity.pdbx_description
1 polymer ?
#
loop_
_entity_poly.entity_id
_entity_poly.type
_entity_poly.pdbx_seq_one_letter_code
_entity_poly.pdbx_strand_id
1 'polypeptide(L)'
;MKLLHTADIHLGRHLYGRRRHHEFAAFLDWLAATLDAEHIDALVIAGDIFDTATPSPRSQAQYYQFLCRIAAGNCRHIIITAGNHDSPAFLDAPRDILRALNVHVIGAAREPADEVLLLRDRDGAPEAIICAVPYLRERDLRTADAGESPAEKAGKLLDGIRAHYAAAVAHAETLRAAHGADLPLIATGHLYTAGGQTSEAHDHEIGTLTHVPASAFPAAIDYLALGHIHLAQRLDSNETRRYSGSPLPHTFAEAVQNKTVCLVTFQGRSAAVRPLAVPDFQKRARLRGDLPALEAQINELAATGDNIWLEIHYEGEAVEGGLCDRLHALTADTPLEILRLKNERIRERVLAQNTDSETLDDLNP
;
A
#
# COMPACT_ATOMS: atom_id res chain seq x y z
N MET A 1 -0.65 6.15 24.44
CA MET A 1 -0.50 6.65 23.06
C MET A 1 -1.38 5.89 22.09
N LYS A 2 -2.03 6.59 21.14
CA LYS A 2 -2.76 5.97 20.03
C LYS A 2 -2.07 6.29 18.70
N LEU A 3 -1.85 5.26 17.90
CA LEU A 3 -1.23 5.39 16.58
C LEU A 3 -2.19 4.88 15.51
N LEU A 4 -2.29 5.59 14.38
CA LEU A 4 -2.96 5.09 13.18
C LEU A 4 -1.91 4.69 12.15
N HIS A 5 -2.00 3.46 11.63
CA HIS A 5 -1.11 2.94 10.60
C HIS A 5 -1.89 2.68 9.31
N THR A 6 -1.41 3.26 8.22
CA THR A 6 -1.85 3.03 6.84
C THR A 6 -0.64 2.94 5.91
N ALA A 7 -0.82 2.44 4.70
CA ALA A 7 0.21 2.33 3.66
C ALA A 7 -0.46 2.28 2.28
N ASP A 8 0.33 2.29 1.22
CA ASP A 8 -0.11 1.94 -0.14
C ASP A 8 -1.31 2.78 -0.61
N ILE A 9 -1.23 4.11 -0.41
CA ILE A 9 -2.31 5.05 -0.81
C ILE A 9 -2.33 5.18 -2.33
N HIS A 10 -1.15 5.21 -2.98
CA HIS A 10 -0.98 5.35 -4.42
C HIS A 10 -1.73 6.55 -5.03
N LEU A 11 -1.53 7.74 -4.45
CA LEU A 11 -2.13 8.97 -4.96
C LEU A 11 -1.84 9.16 -6.44
N GLY A 12 -2.89 9.30 -7.23
CA GLY A 12 -2.79 9.45 -8.67
C GLY A 12 -3.02 8.17 -9.47
N ARG A 13 -3.13 7.00 -8.82
CA ARG A 13 -3.42 5.73 -9.49
C ARG A 13 -4.72 5.79 -10.28
N HIS A 14 -4.66 5.33 -11.52
CA HIS A 14 -5.83 5.16 -12.38
C HIS A 14 -6.39 3.75 -12.23
N LEU A 15 -7.70 3.60 -12.45
CA LEU A 15 -8.33 2.29 -12.61
C LEU A 15 -8.76 2.14 -14.08
N TYR A 16 -8.05 1.34 -14.85
CA TYR A 16 -8.28 1.14 -16.30
C TYR A 16 -8.47 2.45 -17.08
N GLY A 17 -7.57 3.42 -16.85
CA GLY A 17 -7.62 4.74 -17.47
C GLY A 17 -8.52 5.77 -16.77
N ARG A 18 -9.38 5.34 -15.84
CA ARG A 18 -10.25 6.24 -15.07
C ARG A 18 -9.47 6.95 -13.96
N ARG A 19 -9.53 8.27 -13.92
CA ARG A 19 -8.93 9.10 -12.87
C ARG A 19 -9.74 9.00 -11.58
N ARG A 20 -9.07 8.88 -10.43
CA ARG A 20 -9.66 8.63 -9.12
C ARG A 20 -9.47 9.78 -8.11
N HIS A 21 -9.21 10.98 -8.58
CA HIS A 21 -8.88 12.12 -7.69
C HIS A 21 -9.97 12.41 -6.64
N HIS A 22 -11.26 12.22 -6.97
CA HIS A 22 -12.36 12.44 -6.02
C HIS A 22 -12.35 11.38 -4.92
N GLU A 23 -12.08 10.14 -5.28
CA GLU A 23 -12.00 9.02 -4.34
C GLU A 23 -10.82 9.20 -3.37
N PHE A 24 -9.65 9.59 -3.89
CA PHE A 24 -8.51 9.92 -3.02
C PHE A 24 -8.78 11.12 -2.12
N ALA A 25 -9.45 12.16 -2.61
CA ALA A 25 -9.83 13.30 -1.79
C ALA A 25 -10.76 12.88 -0.65
N ALA A 26 -11.80 12.09 -0.96
CA ALA A 26 -12.75 11.59 0.03
C ALA A 26 -12.07 10.70 1.10
N PHE A 27 -11.12 9.84 0.68
CA PHE A 27 -10.32 9.07 1.61
C PHE A 27 -9.47 9.95 2.54
N LEU A 28 -8.75 10.93 2.00
CA LEU A 28 -7.91 11.83 2.79
C LEU A 28 -8.75 12.69 3.75
N ASP A 29 -9.95 13.10 3.33
CA ASP A 29 -10.91 13.80 4.19
C ASP A 29 -11.40 12.90 5.33
N TRP A 30 -11.76 11.66 5.03
CA TRP A 30 -12.14 10.67 6.01
C TRP A 30 -10.99 10.36 6.98
N LEU A 31 -9.78 10.20 6.47
CA LEU A 31 -8.60 9.92 7.29
C LEU A 31 -8.34 11.06 8.28
N ALA A 32 -8.39 12.32 7.81
CA ALA A 32 -8.22 13.49 8.69
C ALA A 32 -9.31 13.55 9.78
N ALA A 33 -10.58 13.30 9.41
CA ALA A 33 -11.69 13.25 10.37
C ALA A 33 -11.52 12.11 11.38
N THR A 34 -11.00 10.96 10.94
CA THR A 34 -10.74 9.79 11.80
C THR A 34 -9.62 10.08 12.81
N LEU A 35 -8.55 10.79 12.40
CA LEU A 35 -7.48 11.20 13.30
C LEU A 35 -8.03 12.03 14.48
N ASP A 36 -8.94 12.95 14.21
CA ASP A 36 -9.57 13.78 15.24
C ASP A 36 -10.57 12.98 16.08
N ALA A 37 -11.46 12.21 15.47
CA ALA A 37 -12.52 11.47 16.15
C ALA A 37 -11.99 10.38 17.10
N GLU A 38 -10.93 9.68 16.69
CA GLU A 38 -10.30 8.62 17.48
C GLU A 38 -9.22 9.19 18.44
N HIS A 39 -8.95 10.50 18.41
CA HIS A 39 -7.91 11.16 19.18
C HIS A 39 -6.53 10.51 18.97
N ILE A 40 -6.10 10.46 17.73
CA ILE A 40 -4.84 9.83 17.31
C ILE A 40 -3.66 10.75 17.65
N ASP A 41 -2.67 10.21 18.33
CA ASP A 41 -1.44 10.90 18.71
C ASP A 41 -0.40 10.89 17.58
N ALA A 42 -0.30 9.77 16.85
CA ALA A 42 0.64 9.62 15.75
C ALA A 42 -0.01 8.94 14.52
N LEU A 43 0.26 9.46 13.32
CA LEU A 43 -0.06 8.82 12.04
C LEU A 43 1.22 8.25 11.44
N VAL A 44 1.19 6.98 11.04
CA VAL A 44 2.24 6.32 10.26
C VAL A 44 1.70 5.98 8.87
N ILE A 45 2.39 6.44 7.82
CA ILE A 45 2.15 6.03 6.43
C ILE A 45 3.38 5.25 5.97
N ALA A 46 3.24 3.93 5.88
CA ALA A 46 4.34 2.99 5.64
C ALA A 46 4.56 2.71 4.14
N GLY A 47 4.87 3.76 3.38
CA GLY A 47 5.27 3.67 1.97
C GLY A 47 4.13 3.78 0.97
N ASP A 48 4.52 3.93 -0.30
CA ASP A 48 3.69 4.07 -1.49
C ASP A 48 2.59 5.14 -1.34
N ILE A 49 3.07 6.35 -1.05
CA ILE A 49 2.21 7.55 -0.98
C ILE A 49 1.68 7.89 -2.36
N PHE A 50 2.54 7.84 -3.38
CA PHE A 50 2.22 8.13 -4.76
C PHE A 50 2.30 6.87 -5.63
N ASP A 51 1.50 6.82 -6.69
CA ASP A 51 1.50 5.70 -7.65
C ASP A 51 2.77 5.64 -8.51
N THR A 52 3.45 6.76 -8.70
CA THR A 52 4.66 6.86 -9.52
C THR A 52 5.67 7.84 -8.93
N ALA A 53 6.95 7.66 -9.26
CA ALA A 53 8.04 8.53 -8.85
C ALA A 53 7.90 10.01 -9.32
N THR A 54 7.05 10.27 -10.30
CA THR A 54 6.73 11.62 -10.82
C THR A 54 5.24 11.90 -10.68
N PRO A 55 4.75 12.21 -9.47
CA PRO A 55 3.34 12.43 -9.23
C PRO A 55 2.81 13.67 -9.97
N SER A 56 1.55 13.62 -10.42
CA SER A 56 0.91 14.75 -11.08
C SER A 56 0.79 15.95 -10.13
N PRO A 57 0.75 17.21 -10.66
CA PRO A 57 0.56 18.37 -9.80
C PRO A 57 -0.69 18.30 -8.92
N ARG A 58 -1.75 17.63 -9.40
CA ARG A 58 -2.97 17.44 -8.64
C ARG A 58 -2.78 16.45 -7.46
N SER A 59 -2.06 15.35 -7.68
CA SER A 59 -1.73 14.41 -6.62
C SER A 59 -0.84 15.05 -5.56
N GLN A 60 0.13 15.87 -6.00
CA GLN A 60 0.98 16.65 -5.10
C GLN A 60 0.16 17.64 -4.26
N ALA A 61 -0.77 18.37 -4.90
CA ALA A 61 -1.66 19.28 -4.19
C ALA A 61 -2.51 18.57 -3.14
N GLN A 62 -3.11 17.40 -3.46
CA GLN A 62 -3.87 16.60 -2.51
C GLN A 62 -3.01 16.18 -1.30
N TYR A 63 -1.80 15.72 -1.54
CA TYR A 63 -0.86 15.34 -0.48
C TYR A 63 -0.53 16.49 0.45
N TYR A 64 -0.08 17.64 -0.08
CA TYR A 64 0.31 18.77 0.76
C TYR A 64 -0.88 19.43 1.46
N GLN A 65 -2.05 19.52 0.82
CA GLN A 65 -3.28 20.00 1.46
C GLN A 65 -3.68 19.10 2.63
N PHE A 66 -3.60 17.79 2.45
CA PHE A 66 -3.83 16.83 3.53
C PHE A 66 -2.84 17.03 4.68
N LEU A 67 -1.52 17.11 4.42
CA LEU A 67 -0.52 17.34 5.45
C LEU A 67 -0.74 18.64 6.22
N CYS A 68 -1.01 19.74 5.53
CA CYS A 68 -1.32 21.02 6.18
C CYS A 68 -2.54 20.92 7.10
N ARG A 69 -3.59 20.21 6.65
CA ARG A 69 -4.81 20.03 7.44
C ARG A 69 -4.56 19.23 8.71
N ILE A 70 -3.90 18.08 8.61
CA ILE A 70 -3.68 17.21 9.77
C ILE A 70 -2.61 17.76 10.73
N ALA A 71 -1.63 18.52 10.22
CA ALA A 71 -0.63 19.20 11.04
C ALA A 71 -1.24 20.34 11.88
N ALA A 72 -2.36 20.93 11.43
CA ALA A 72 -3.13 21.92 12.19
C ALA A 72 -4.11 21.28 13.19
N GLY A 73 -4.29 19.97 13.15
CA GLY A 73 -5.19 19.18 13.98
C GLY A 73 -4.58 18.71 15.31
N ASN A 74 -5.16 17.66 15.87
CA ASN A 74 -4.76 17.08 17.14
C ASN A 74 -3.65 16.02 17.05
N CYS A 75 -3.39 15.49 15.87
CA CYS A 75 -2.35 14.49 15.62
C CYS A 75 -0.96 15.13 15.75
N ARG A 76 -0.21 14.75 16.78
CA ARG A 76 1.07 15.42 17.13
C ARG A 76 2.23 15.00 16.25
N HIS A 77 2.20 13.77 15.74
CA HIS A 77 3.30 13.19 14.98
C HIS A 77 2.78 12.58 13.68
N ILE A 78 3.37 12.97 12.58
CA ILE A 78 3.07 12.42 11.27
C ILE A 78 4.37 11.84 10.72
N ILE A 79 4.43 10.51 10.57
CA ILE A 79 5.60 9.79 10.11
C ILE A 79 5.30 9.17 8.76
N ILE A 80 6.09 9.51 7.76
CA ILE A 80 5.92 9.07 6.38
C ILE A 80 7.23 8.46 5.90
N THR A 81 7.20 7.20 5.53
CA THR A 81 8.32 6.53 4.88
C THR A 81 8.02 6.31 3.40
N ALA A 82 9.04 6.31 2.53
CA ALA A 82 8.84 6.02 1.12
C ALA A 82 8.63 4.52 0.89
N GLY A 83 7.79 4.20 -0.11
CA GLY A 83 7.71 2.89 -0.71
C GLY A 83 8.56 2.76 -1.99
N ASN A 84 8.36 1.67 -2.73
CA ASN A 84 9.10 1.42 -3.97
C ASN A 84 8.61 2.28 -5.15
N HIS A 85 7.35 2.71 -5.16
CA HIS A 85 6.77 3.60 -6.16
C HIS A 85 7.18 5.07 -5.95
N ASP A 86 7.51 5.45 -4.72
CA ASP A 86 7.85 6.82 -4.37
C ASP A 86 9.23 7.26 -4.89
N SER A 87 9.35 8.55 -5.20
CA SER A 87 10.65 9.19 -5.41
C SER A 87 11.23 9.67 -4.07
N PRO A 88 12.35 9.11 -3.61
CA PRO A 88 13.00 9.59 -2.38
C PRO A 88 13.33 11.08 -2.44
N ALA A 89 13.89 11.54 -3.56
CA ALA A 89 14.27 12.93 -3.73
C ALA A 89 13.05 13.87 -3.67
N PHE A 90 11.90 13.44 -4.24
CA PHE A 90 10.68 14.23 -4.18
C PHE A 90 10.13 14.32 -2.76
N LEU A 91 10.09 13.21 -2.03
CA LEU A 91 9.58 13.17 -0.66
C LEU A 91 10.50 13.90 0.32
N ASP A 92 11.82 13.75 0.18
CA ASP A 92 12.82 14.38 1.07
C ASP A 92 13.01 15.87 0.80
N ALA A 93 12.71 16.39 -0.40
CA ALA A 93 12.95 17.79 -0.75
C ALA A 93 12.33 18.79 0.25
N PRO A 94 11.07 18.65 0.69
CA PRO A 94 10.45 19.58 1.65
C PRO A 94 10.63 19.20 3.12
N ARG A 95 11.44 18.18 3.45
CA ARG A 95 11.51 17.56 4.79
C ARG A 95 11.76 18.56 5.92
N ASP A 96 12.65 19.54 5.71
CA ASP A 96 13.03 20.50 6.76
C ASP A 96 11.86 21.46 7.05
N ILE A 97 11.08 21.83 6.05
CA ILE A 97 9.85 22.63 6.23
C ILE A 97 8.77 21.78 6.90
N LEU A 98 8.58 20.53 6.46
CA LEU A 98 7.60 19.61 7.03
C LEU A 98 7.92 19.27 8.48
N ARG A 99 9.19 19.15 8.84
CA ARG A 99 9.63 18.89 10.21
C ARG A 99 9.19 19.99 11.18
N ALA A 100 9.14 21.24 10.75
CA ALA A 100 8.61 22.34 11.56
C ALA A 100 7.11 22.20 11.87
N LEU A 101 6.41 21.35 11.13
CA LEU A 101 5.00 20.96 11.33
C LEU A 101 4.85 19.61 12.03
N ASN A 102 5.92 19.06 12.63
CA ASN A 102 5.97 17.70 13.19
C ASN A 102 5.63 16.59 12.17
N VAL A 103 5.90 16.83 10.88
CA VAL A 103 5.81 15.84 9.81
C VAL A 103 7.24 15.34 9.51
N HIS A 104 7.50 14.09 9.83
CA HIS A 104 8.77 13.43 9.64
C HIS A 104 8.72 12.58 8.38
N VAL A 105 9.48 12.97 7.36
CA VAL A 105 9.54 12.25 6.08
C VAL A 105 10.89 11.58 5.94
N ILE A 106 10.88 10.29 5.62
CA ILE A 106 12.06 9.48 5.32
C ILE A 106 11.88 8.88 3.92
N GLY A 107 12.41 9.60 2.92
CA GLY A 107 12.28 9.21 1.51
C GLY A 107 13.33 8.21 1.05
N ALA A 108 14.54 8.24 1.62
CA ALA A 108 15.63 7.31 1.33
C ALA A 108 16.16 6.70 2.61
N ALA A 109 16.74 5.50 2.50
CA ALA A 109 17.53 4.91 3.59
C ALA A 109 18.66 5.86 4.01
N ARG A 110 18.89 5.94 5.30
CA ARG A 110 19.93 6.77 5.93
C ARG A 110 20.80 5.89 6.83
N GLU A 111 21.76 6.52 7.53
CA GLU A 111 22.35 5.86 8.68
C GLU A 111 21.23 5.45 9.66
N PRO A 112 21.16 4.20 10.10
CA PRO A 112 20.02 3.70 10.88
C PRO A 112 19.66 4.55 12.09
N ALA A 113 20.65 5.21 12.73
CA ALA A 113 20.39 6.11 13.84
C ALA A 113 19.57 7.36 13.46
N ASP A 114 19.70 7.83 12.18
CA ASP A 114 18.99 9.01 11.67
C ASP A 114 17.53 8.71 11.30
N GLU A 115 17.16 7.43 11.30
CA GLU A 115 15.79 6.95 11.07
C GLU A 115 15.03 6.73 12.38
N VAL A 116 15.69 6.92 13.54
CA VAL A 116 15.10 6.70 14.86
C VAL A 116 14.62 8.00 15.46
N LEU A 117 13.32 8.07 15.75
CA LEU A 117 12.65 9.25 16.27
C LEU A 117 12.14 8.98 17.69
N LEU A 118 12.46 9.87 18.64
CA LEU A 118 11.86 9.89 19.96
C LEU A 118 10.61 10.78 19.93
N LEU A 119 9.43 10.18 19.99
CA LEU A 119 8.16 10.89 20.04
C LEU A 119 7.88 11.36 21.45
N ARG A 120 7.30 12.57 21.57
CA ARG A 120 7.01 13.20 22.85
C ARG A 120 5.53 13.55 22.94
N ASP A 121 5.00 13.48 24.15
CA ASP A 121 3.65 13.93 24.45
C ASP A 121 3.54 15.47 24.45
N ARG A 122 2.36 15.98 24.81
CA ARG A 122 2.08 17.44 24.84
C ARG A 122 2.90 18.18 25.89
N ASP A 123 3.32 17.49 26.94
CA ASP A 123 4.13 18.03 28.01
C ASP A 123 5.64 17.90 27.77
N GLY A 124 6.00 17.33 26.60
CA GLY A 124 7.38 17.10 26.17
C GLY A 124 8.01 15.83 26.75
N ALA A 125 7.24 15.01 27.48
CA ALA A 125 7.74 13.73 27.99
C ALA A 125 7.83 12.69 26.88
N PRO A 126 8.85 11.82 26.88
CA PRO A 126 8.96 10.71 25.94
C PRO A 126 7.74 9.78 26.01
N GLU A 127 7.14 9.44 24.87
CA GLU A 127 5.95 8.56 24.83
C GLU A 127 6.12 7.34 23.94
N ALA A 128 6.99 7.39 22.91
CA ALA A 128 7.30 6.25 22.04
C ALA A 128 8.61 6.46 21.29
N ILE A 129 9.19 5.38 20.77
CA ILE A 129 10.33 5.41 19.87
C ILE A 129 9.91 4.75 18.56
N ILE A 130 10.22 5.36 17.42
CA ILE A 130 9.90 4.81 16.10
C ILE A 130 11.16 4.72 15.25
N CYS A 131 11.44 3.52 14.71
CA CYS A 131 12.39 3.27 13.64
C CYS A 131 11.64 3.46 12.31
N ALA A 132 11.76 4.63 11.70
CA ALA A 132 11.04 5.01 10.49
C ALA A 132 11.81 4.53 9.24
N VAL A 133 11.88 3.21 9.04
CA VAL A 133 12.63 2.58 7.95
C VAL A 133 11.81 2.65 6.65
N PRO A 134 12.34 3.27 5.56
CA PRO A 134 11.67 3.32 4.27
C PRO A 134 11.87 2.02 3.47
N TYR A 135 11.38 2.00 2.22
CA TYR A 135 11.75 0.96 1.27
C TYR A 135 13.27 0.97 1.05
N LEU A 136 13.90 -0.16 1.42
CA LEU A 136 15.34 -0.35 1.30
C LEU A 136 15.68 -0.85 -0.11
N ARG A 137 16.33 -0.03 -0.92
CA ARG A 137 16.77 -0.40 -2.26
C ARG A 137 18.03 -1.26 -2.21
N GLU A 138 18.21 -2.09 -3.21
CA GLU A 138 19.42 -2.95 -3.31
C GLU A 138 20.72 -2.18 -3.07
N ARG A 139 20.86 -1.00 -3.67
CA ARG A 139 22.05 -0.14 -3.55
C ARG A 139 22.28 0.42 -2.13
N ASP A 140 21.20 0.45 -1.30
CA ASP A 140 21.27 0.94 0.07
C ASP A 140 21.77 -0.16 1.03
N LEU A 141 21.69 -1.43 0.59
CA LEU A 141 21.93 -2.61 1.41
C LEU A 141 23.24 -3.33 1.09
N ARG A 142 23.73 -3.21 -0.13
CA ARG A 142 24.90 -3.97 -0.59
C ARG A 142 25.62 -3.33 -1.78
N THR A 143 26.87 -3.71 -1.93
CA THR A 143 27.64 -3.49 -3.16
C THR A 143 27.50 -4.72 -4.06
N ALA A 144 27.33 -4.52 -5.37
CA ALA A 144 27.25 -5.61 -6.34
C ALA A 144 28.66 -6.15 -6.64
N ASP A 145 28.80 -7.48 -6.65
CA ASP A 145 30.02 -8.17 -7.05
C ASP A 145 29.89 -8.75 -8.47
N ALA A 146 30.98 -8.70 -9.23
CA ALA A 146 30.99 -9.28 -10.59
C ALA A 146 30.89 -10.81 -10.52
N GLY A 147 29.96 -11.39 -11.31
CA GLY A 147 29.76 -12.84 -11.36
C GLY A 147 28.94 -13.44 -10.25
N GLU A 148 28.28 -12.62 -9.44
CA GLU A 148 27.41 -13.04 -8.35
C GLU A 148 26.18 -13.82 -8.88
N SER A 149 25.89 -14.95 -8.25
CA SER A 149 24.71 -15.74 -8.55
C SER A 149 23.43 -15.09 -7.97
N PRO A 150 22.22 -15.39 -8.50
CA PRO A 150 20.96 -14.92 -7.94
C PRO A 150 20.76 -15.28 -6.45
N ALA A 151 21.25 -16.45 -6.03
CA ALA A 151 21.14 -16.90 -4.64
C ALA A 151 22.06 -16.09 -3.70
N GLU A 152 23.28 -15.82 -4.10
CA GLU A 152 24.22 -14.96 -3.35
C GLU A 152 23.68 -13.53 -3.25
N LYS A 153 23.15 -13.00 -4.34
CA LYS A 153 22.50 -11.70 -4.35
C LYS A 153 21.34 -11.64 -3.34
N ALA A 154 20.46 -12.64 -3.36
CA ALA A 154 19.31 -12.71 -2.44
C ALA A 154 19.78 -12.82 -0.97
N GLY A 155 20.81 -13.61 -0.70
CA GLY A 155 21.40 -13.72 0.64
C GLY A 155 21.94 -12.40 1.15
N LYS A 156 22.75 -11.69 0.35
CA LYS A 156 23.31 -10.37 0.72
C LYS A 156 22.23 -9.31 0.94
N LEU A 157 21.15 -9.32 0.14
CA LEU A 157 20.02 -8.42 0.36
C LEU A 157 19.36 -8.68 1.71
N LEU A 158 19.09 -9.94 2.02
CA LEU A 158 18.46 -10.31 3.29
C LEU A 158 19.35 -9.95 4.48
N ASP A 159 20.67 -10.19 4.38
CA ASP A 159 21.62 -9.84 5.44
C ASP A 159 21.73 -8.31 5.61
N GLY A 160 21.68 -7.55 4.51
CA GLY A 160 21.61 -6.09 4.54
C GLY A 160 20.37 -5.58 5.25
N ILE A 161 19.19 -6.15 4.94
CA ILE A 161 17.93 -5.80 5.62
C ILE A 161 18.03 -6.09 7.12
N ARG A 162 18.50 -7.27 7.50
CA ARG A 162 18.70 -7.65 8.91
C ARG A 162 19.63 -6.70 9.65
N ALA A 163 20.76 -6.39 9.02
CA ALA A 163 21.76 -5.48 9.60
C ALA A 163 21.18 -4.07 9.81
N HIS A 164 20.43 -3.54 8.83
CA HIS A 164 19.82 -2.22 8.91
C HIS A 164 18.78 -2.14 10.07
N TYR A 165 17.85 -3.11 10.15
CA TYR A 165 16.88 -3.15 11.25
C TYR A 165 17.55 -3.38 12.61
N ALA A 166 18.58 -4.25 12.68
CA ALA A 166 19.31 -4.49 13.92
C ALA A 166 20.01 -3.22 14.42
N ALA A 167 20.63 -2.44 13.53
CA ALA A 167 21.30 -1.19 13.88
C ALA A 167 20.29 -0.11 14.32
N ALA A 168 19.19 0.07 13.61
CA ALA A 168 18.13 1.02 14.00
C ALA A 168 17.54 0.67 15.36
N VAL A 169 17.22 -0.61 15.59
CA VAL A 169 16.68 -1.08 16.87
C VAL A 169 17.69 -0.95 18.00
N ALA A 170 18.98 -1.22 17.78
CA ALA A 170 20.02 -1.02 18.79
C ALA A 170 20.12 0.44 19.24
N HIS A 171 20.02 1.39 18.30
CA HIS A 171 19.95 2.82 18.63
C HIS A 171 18.68 3.15 19.41
N ALA A 172 17.52 2.63 18.97
CA ALA A 172 16.23 2.82 19.65
C ALA A 172 16.26 2.26 21.09
N GLU A 173 16.89 1.12 21.33
CA GLU A 173 17.06 0.56 22.68
C GLU A 173 17.97 1.42 23.56
N THR A 174 18.98 2.06 22.99
CA THR A 174 19.81 3.03 23.71
C THR A 174 18.96 4.23 24.15
N LEU A 175 18.11 4.76 23.29
CA LEU A 175 17.17 5.83 23.62
C LEU A 175 16.16 5.37 24.69
N ARG A 176 15.63 4.15 24.55
CA ARG A 176 14.69 3.56 25.54
C ARG A 176 15.34 3.43 26.91
N ALA A 177 16.57 2.97 26.99
CA ALA A 177 17.32 2.87 28.26
C ALA A 177 17.55 4.25 28.90
N ALA A 178 17.77 5.30 28.09
CA ALA A 178 18.00 6.65 28.58
C ALA A 178 16.72 7.38 29.01
N HIS A 179 15.57 7.09 28.39
CA HIS A 179 14.35 7.88 28.54
C HIS A 179 13.20 7.16 29.27
N GLY A 180 13.17 5.83 29.29
CA GLY A 180 12.17 5.04 29.99
C GLY A 180 12.03 3.63 29.41
N ALA A 181 12.13 2.62 30.26
CA ALA A 181 12.10 1.20 29.86
C ALA A 181 10.73 0.76 29.27
N ASP A 182 9.65 1.48 29.62
CA ASP A 182 8.29 1.18 29.19
C ASP A 182 7.89 1.84 27.86
N LEU A 183 8.81 2.60 27.23
CA LEU A 183 8.54 3.23 25.95
C LEU A 183 8.34 2.17 24.87
N PRO A 184 7.20 2.17 24.13
CA PRO A 184 7.00 1.25 23.02
C PRO A 184 7.96 1.56 21.88
N LEU A 185 8.52 0.51 21.28
CA LEU A 185 9.35 0.58 20.09
C LEU A 185 8.55 0.14 18.87
N ILE A 186 8.36 1.07 17.96
CA ILE A 186 7.62 0.89 16.72
C ILE A 186 8.64 0.86 15.58
N ALA A 187 8.41 0.02 14.58
CA ALA A 187 9.19 0.09 13.35
C ALA A 187 8.27 0.12 12.12
N THR A 188 8.70 0.79 11.07
CA THR A 188 8.07 0.73 9.75
C THR A 188 8.84 -0.18 8.82
N GLY A 189 8.20 -0.63 7.74
CA GLY A 189 8.84 -1.32 6.63
C GLY A 189 7.94 -1.32 5.41
N HIS A 190 8.58 -1.29 4.23
CA HIS A 190 7.86 -1.40 2.96
C HIS A 190 8.55 -2.47 2.12
N LEU A 191 8.10 -3.72 2.24
CA LEU A 191 8.76 -4.88 1.63
C LEU A 191 7.84 -6.11 1.66
N TYR A 192 8.16 -7.11 0.83
CA TYR A 192 7.45 -8.38 0.81
C TYR A 192 8.03 -9.35 1.85
N THR A 193 7.21 -9.81 2.77
CA THR A 193 7.62 -10.82 3.77
C THR A 193 7.13 -12.21 3.41
N ALA A 194 7.94 -13.23 3.74
CA ALA A 194 7.54 -14.64 3.60
C ALA A 194 6.28 -14.91 4.43
N GLY A 195 5.28 -15.58 3.83
CA GLY A 195 3.98 -15.83 4.46
C GLY A 195 2.94 -14.74 4.22
N GLY A 196 3.30 -13.60 3.61
CA GLY A 196 2.34 -12.62 3.11
C GLY A 196 1.53 -13.21 1.95
N GLN A 197 0.19 -13.00 1.98
CA GLN A 197 -0.69 -13.35 0.86
C GLN A 197 -0.85 -12.15 -0.06
N THR A 198 -0.76 -12.38 -1.36
CA THR A 198 -0.98 -11.37 -2.39
C THR A 198 -2.28 -11.64 -3.14
N SER A 199 -2.81 -10.63 -3.83
CA SER A 199 -3.88 -10.83 -4.80
C SER A 199 -3.27 -11.16 -6.17
N GLU A 200 -3.97 -11.93 -7.02
CA GLU A 200 -3.53 -12.27 -8.38
C GLU A 200 -3.04 -11.06 -9.21
N ALA A 201 -3.60 -9.88 -8.95
CA ALA A 201 -3.23 -8.65 -9.64
C ALA A 201 -1.89 -8.06 -9.15
N HIS A 202 -1.45 -8.43 -7.94
CA HIS A 202 -0.25 -7.90 -7.31
C HIS A 202 0.98 -8.77 -7.58
N ASP A 203 0.79 -10.04 -7.92
CA ASP A 203 1.88 -10.99 -8.20
C ASP A 203 2.81 -10.52 -9.34
N HIS A 204 2.32 -9.70 -10.27
CA HIS A 204 3.09 -9.12 -11.36
C HIS A 204 3.92 -7.88 -10.96
N GLU A 205 3.59 -7.22 -9.84
CA GLU A 205 4.27 -6.02 -9.35
C GLU A 205 5.35 -6.36 -8.31
N ILE A 206 5.32 -7.58 -7.75
CA ILE A 206 6.32 -8.08 -6.82
C ILE A 206 7.57 -8.45 -7.64
N GLY A 207 8.43 -7.51 -7.91
CA GLY A 207 9.72 -7.78 -8.58
C GLY A 207 10.51 -8.92 -7.89
N THR A 208 11.71 -9.20 -8.36
CA THR A 208 12.61 -10.26 -7.87
C THR A 208 13.07 -10.12 -6.40
N LEU A 209 12.36 -9.31 -5.59
CA LEU A 209 12.71 -9.10 -4.20
C LEU A 209 12.44 -10.36 -3.37
N THR A 210 13.50 -10.83 -2.77
CA THR A 210 13.56 -11.93 -1.83
C THR A 210 12.48 -11.81 -0.76
N HIS A 211 11.74 -12.90 -0.53
CA HIS A 211 10.81 -13.01 0.59
C HIS A 211 11.57 -12.85 1.91
N VAL A 212 11.35 -11.74 2.59
CA VAL A 212 11.99 -11.46 3.87
C VAL A 212 11.29 -12.25 4.96
N PRO A 213 11.95 -13.16 5.69
CA PRO A 213 11.30 -13.91 6.76
C PRO A 213 11.01 -12.99 7.95
N ALA A 214 9.94 -13.26 8.69
CA ALA A 214 9.59 -12.50 9.89
C ALA A 214 10.70 -12.44 10.94
N SER A 215 11.57 -13.47 10.97
CA SER A 215 12.76 -13.52 11.81
C SER A 215 13.86 -12.51 11.44
N ALA A 216 13.74 -11.81 10.32
CA ALA A 216 14.65 -10.72 9.97
C ALA A 216 14.44 -9.48 10.86
N PHE A 217 13.28 -9.35 11.46
CA PHE A 217 12.95 -8.20 12.32
C PHE A 217 13.27 -8.51 13.80
N PRO A 218 14.02 -7.62 14.49
CA PRO A 218 14.35 -7.79 15.90
C PRO A 218 13.11 -7.99 16.80
N ALA A 219 13.25 -8.85 17.81
CA ALA A 219 12.17 -9.16 18.75
C ALA A 219 11.82 -7.99 19.69
N ALA A 220 12.71 -6.99 19.80
CA ALA A 220 12.50 -5.81 20.62
C ALA A 220 11.43 -4.85 20.09
N ILE A 221 11.02 -5.02 18.81
CA ILE A 221 9.96 -4.25 18.17
C ILE A 221 8.60 -4.66 18.77
N ASP A 222 7.91 -3.71 19.40
CA ASP A 222 6.60 -3.91 20.02
C ASP A 222 5.45 -3.82 18.98
N TYR A 223 5.64 -3.00 17.92
CA TYR A 223 4.73 -2.95 16.77
C TYR A 223 5.49 -2.74 15.46
N LEU A 224 5.25 -3.60 14.47
CA LEU A 224 5.83 -3.50 13.12
C LEU A 224 4.74 -3.11 12.12
N ALA A 225 4.84 -1.88 11.60
CA ALA A 225 3.93 -1.28 10.62
C ALA A 225 4.45 -1.53 9.20
N LEU A 226 3.83 -2.45 8.46
CA LEU A 226 4.25 -2.86 7.12
C LEU A 226 3.34 -2.29 6.03
N GLY A 227 3.93 -1.85 4.92
CA GLY A 227 3.32 -1.57 3.62
C GLY A 227 3.87 -2.49 2.53
N HIS A 228 3.45 -2.26 1.28
CA HIS A 228 3.77 -3.01 0.07
C HIS A 228 2.73 -4.06 -0.31
N ILE A 229 2.10 -4.75 0.63
CA ILE A 229 1.04 -5.72 0.32
C ILE A 229 -0.32 -5.06 0.53
N HIS A 230 -1.14 -5.01 -0.53
CA HIS A 230 -2.44 -4.32 -0.53
C HIS A 230 -3.54 -5.05 0.24
N LEU A 231 -3.30 -6.30 0.67
CA LEU A 231 -4.19 -7.07 1.52
C LEU A 231 -3.83 -6.87 3.00
N ALA A 232 -4.77 -6.34 3.77
CA ALA A 232 -4.61 -6.20 5.22
C ALA A 232 -4.46 -7.56 5.88
N GLN A 233 -3.33 -7.81 6.54
CA GLN A 233 -3.04 -9.13 7.12
C GLN A 233 -2.00 -9.05 8.25
N ARG A 234 -1.98 -10.11 9.07
CA ARG A 234 -0.97 -10.35 10.10
C ARG A 234 0.21 -11.11 9.52
N LEU A 235 1.40 -10.80 9.96
CA LEU A 235 2.58 -11.60 9.66
C LEU A 235 2.72 -12.72 10.71
N ASP A 236 2.83 -13.95 10.26
CA ASP A 236 2.96 -15.15 11.12
C ASP A 236 1.92 -15.20 12.27
N SER A 237 0.67 -14.81 11.98
CA SER A 237 -0.42 -14.73 12.97
C SER A 237 -0.14 -13.79 14.16
N ASN A 238 0.88 -12.95 14.08
CA ASN A 238 1.22 -12.00 15.13
C ASN A 238 0.41 -10.70 14.96
N GLU A 239 -0.38 -10.33 15.97
CA GLU A 239 -1.26 -9.16 15.94
C GLU A 239 -0.49 -7.84 15.82
N THR A 240 0.72 -7.78 16.34
CA THR A 240 1.54 -6.55 16.36
C THR A 240 2.53 -6.45 15.19
N ARG A 241 2.52 -7.41 14.26
CA ARG A 241 3.30 -7.38 13.02
C ARG A 241 2.33 -7.46 11.84
N ARG A 242 2.08 -6.34 11.18
CA ARG A 242 0.94 -6.25 10.25
C ARG A 242 1.23 -5.44 9.00
N TYR A 243 0.61 -5.88 7.91
CA TYR A 243 0.29 -5.05 6.77
C TYR A 243 -1.06 -4.36 7.03
N SER A 244 -1.11 -3.03 6.89
CA SER A 244 -2.39 -2.30 6.90
C SER A 244 -3.23 -2.62 5.68
N GLY A 245 -2.57 -3.00 4.59
CA GLY A 245 -3.14 -3.07 3.25
C GLY A 245 -3.33 -1.68 2.64
N SER A 246 -3.67 -1.63 1.37
CA SER A 246 -4.09 -0.39 0.73
C SER A 246 -5.46 0.05 1.26
N PRO A 247 -5.66 1.35 1.55
CA PRO A 247 -6.93 1.83 2.09
C PRO A 247 -8.04 1.90 1.02
N LEU A 248 -7.67 1.88 -0.26
CA LEU A 248 -8.59 1.88 -1.40
C LEU A 248 -8.29 0.68 -2.31
N PRO A 249 -9.31 0.06 -2.94
CA PRO A 249 -9.06 -0.98 -3.91
C PRO A 249 -8.34 -0.44 -5.14
N HIS A 250 -7.25 -1.08 -5.56
CA HIS A 250 -6.48 -0.71 -6.75
C HIS A 250 -6.85 -1.52 -7.99
N THR A 251 -7.62 -2.59 -7.78
CA THR A 251 -8.14 -3.46 -8.85
C THR A 251 -9.58 -3.87 -8.54
N PHE A 252 -10.29 -4.41 -9.53
CA PHE A 252 -11.61 -5.01 -9.28
C PHE A 252 -11.52 -6.29 -8.44
N ALA A 253 -10.38 -6.99 -8.44
CA ALA A 253 -10.18 -8.14 -7.56
C ALA A 253 -10.13 -7.73 -6.08
N GLU A 254 -9.63 -6.55 -5.78
CA GLU A 254 -9.56 -6.01 -4.43
C GLU A 254 -10.88 -5.39 -3.96
N ALA A 255 -11.85 -5.13 -4.86
CA ALA A 255 -13.13 -4.50 -4.51
C ALA A 255 -14.00 -5.35 -3.57
N VAL A 256 -13.74 -6.66 -3.49
CA VAL A 256 -14.42 -7.57 -2.55
C VAL A 256 -13.76 -7.63 -1.17
N GLN A 257 -12.62 -6.96 -1.00
CA GLN A 257 -11.89 -6.93 0.26
C GLN A 257 -12.41 -5.81 1.16
N ASN A 258 -12.51 -6.07 2.45
CA ASN A 258 -12.75 -5.02 3.43
C ASN A 258 -11.46 -4.20 3.60
N LYS A 259 -11.41 -3.00 3.04
CA LYS A 259 -10.27 -2.11 3.19
C LYS A 259 -10.26 -1.50 4.60
N THR A 260 -9.07 -1.47 5.21
CA THR A 260 -8.91 -1.03 6.60
C THR A 260 -7.65 -0.17 6.78
N VAL A 261 -7.63 0.58 7.87
CA VAL A 261 -6.42 1.13 8.50
C VAL A 261 -6.29 0.52 9.90
N CYS A 262 -5.10 0.51 10.49
CA CYS A 262 -4.86 -0.10 11.80
C CYS A 262 -4.79 0.97 12.88
N LEU A 263 -5.72 0.96 13.83
CA LEU A 263 -5.61 1.73 15.07
C LEU A 263 -4.87 0.87 16.10
N VAL A 264 -3.77 1.41 16.62
CA VAL A 264 -2.92 0.77 17.62
C VAL A 264 -2.93 1.57 18.90
N THR A 265 -3.31 0.93 20.00
CA THR A 265 -3.31 1.56 21.32
C THR A 265 -2.19 0.96 22.17
N PHE A 266 -1.30 1.79 22.66
CA PHE A 266 -0.20 1.38 23.51
C PHE A 266 -0.50 1.65 24.99
N GLN A 267 -0.20 0.66 25.83
CA GLN A 267 -0.12 0.76 27.29
C GLN A 267 1.27 0.26 27.71
N GLY A 268 2.20 1.18 27.98
CA GLY A 268 3.60 0.84 28.01
C GLY A 268 4.01 0.23 26.68
N ARG A 269 4.67 -0.91 26.70
CA ARG A 269 5.10 -1.66 25.51
C ARG A 269 4.02 -2.57 24.90
N SER A 270 2.90 -2.76 25.59
CA SER A 270 1.80 -3.60 25.08
C SER A 270 1.00 -2.86 24.04
N ALA A 271 0.87 -3.44 22.85
CA ALA A 271 0.13 -2.91 21.71
C ALA A 271 -1.17 -3.71 21.50
N ALA A 272 -2.31 -3.03 21.49
CA ALA A 272 -3.59 -3.58 21.09
C ALA A 272 -3.98 -3.01 19.72
N VAL A 273 -4.28 -3.87 18.75
CA VAL A 273 -4.56 -3.49 17.37
C VAL A 273 -6.04 -3.68 17.03
N ARG A 274 -6.67 -2.65 16.51
CA ARG A 274 -8.06 -2.65 16.03
C ARG A 274 -8.10 -2.15 14.58
N PRO A 275 -8.45 -3.01 13.60
CA PRO A 275 -8.71 -2.56 12.23
C PRO A 275 -9.93 -1.62 12.21
N LEU A 276 -9.81 -0.48 11.52
CA LEU A 276 -10.91 0.45 11.23
C LEU A 276 -11.27 0.30 9.76
N ALA A 277 -12.54 0.03 9.48
CA ALA A 277 -13.03 -0.07 8.12
C ALA A 277 -12.94 1.30 7.42
N VAL A 278 -12.38 1.32 6.22
CA VAL A 278 -12.41 2.47 5.32
C VAL A 278 -13.71 2.41 4.52
N PRO A 279 -14.49 3.50 4.44
CA PRO A 279 -15.69 3.54 3.61
C PRO A 279 -15.39 3.30 2.13
N ASP A 280 -16.33 2.70 1.43
CA ASP A 280 -16.26 2.59 -0.03
C ASP A 280 -16.71 3.90 -0.67
N PHE A 281 -15.77 4.70 -1.14
CA PHE A 281 -16.03 6.02 -1.75
C PHE A 281 -16.44 5.93 -3.22
N GLN A 282 -16.22 4.76 -3.87
CA GLN A 282 -16.60 4.50 -5.24
C GLN A 282 -16.98 3.02 -5.39
N LYS A 283 -18.25 2.75 -5.61
CA LYS A 283 -18.75 1.38 -5.81
C LYS A 283 -18.17 0.75 -7.06
N ARG A 284 -17.85 -0.53 -6.97
CA ARG A 284 -17.32 -1.35 -8.06
C ARG A 284 -18.03 -2.69 -8.09
N ALA A 285 -18.27 -3.22 -9.28
CA ALA A 285 -18.81 -4.56 -9.45
C ALA A 285 -18.07 -5.30 -10.57
N ARG A 286 -17.87 -6.59 -10.35
CA ARG A 286 -17.40 -7.52 -11.37
C ARG A 286 -18.55 -8.40 -11.78
N LEU A 287 -18.95 -8.31 -13.06
CA LEU A 287 -20.03 -9.10 -13.64
C LEU A 287 -19.43 -10.24 -14.47
N ARG A 288 -20.05 -11.42 -14.43
CA ARG A 288 -19.64 -12.59 -15.18
C ARG A 288 -20.84 -13.32 -15.76
N GLY A 289 -20.69 -13.84 -16.96
CA GLY A 289 -21.69 -14.67 -17.59
C GLY A 289 -21.78 -14.48 -19.10
N ASP A 290 -22.78 -15.12 -19.69
CA ASP A 290 -23.21 -14.89 -21.07
C ASP A 290 -23.99 -13.58 -21.20
N LEU A 291 -24.36 -13.19 -22.40
CA LEU A 291 -25.01 -11.91 -22.65
C LEU A 291 -26.35 -11.75 -21.91
N PRO A 292 -27.28 -12.72 -21.88
CA PRO A 292 -28.50 -12.60 -21.09
C PRO A 292 -28.27 -12.43 -19.60
N ALA A 293 -27.32 -13.15 -19.03
CA ALA A 293 -26.95 -13.03 -17.61
C ALA A 293 -26.33 -11.65 -17.29
N LEU A 294 -25.48 -11.13 -18.17
CA LEU A 294 -24.88 -9.80 -18.03
C LEU A 294 -25.96 -8.69 -18.13
N GLU A 295 -26.89 -8.81 -19.09
CA GLU A 295 -28.01 -7.87 -19.23
C GLU A 295 -28.86 -7.82 -17.95
N ALA A 296 -29.18 -8.98 -17.37
CA ALA A 296 -29.94 -9.05 -16.12
C ALA A 296 -29.17 -8.39 -14.94
N GLN A 297 -27.89 -8.70 -14.77
CA GLN A 297 -27.04 -8.12 -13.71
C GLN A 297 -26.88 -6.59 -13.88
N ILE A 298 -26.69 -6.10 -15.11
CA ILE A 298 -26.60 -4.64 -15.38
C ILE A 298 -27.91 -3.95 -15.01
N ASN A 299 -29.06 -4.51 -15.42
CA ASN A 299 -30.36 -3.94 -15.10
C ASN A 299 -30.65 -3.93 -13.59
N GLU A 300 -30.24 -4.96 -12.85
CA GLU A 300 -30.34 -5.00 -11.40
C GLU A 300 -29.51 -3.90 -10.74
N LEU A 301 -28.26 -3.72 -11.16
CA LEU A 301 -27.40 -2.66 -10.65
C LEU A 301 -27.90 -1.27 -11.04
N ALA A 302 -28.38 -1.10 -12.27
CA ALA A 302 -28.95 0.17 -12.73
C ALA A 302 -30.16 0.61 -11.89
N ALA A 303 -30.98 -0.34 -11.45
CA ALA A 303 -32.15 -0.07 -10.61
C ALA A 303 -31.79 0.47 -9.21
N THR A 304 -30.54 0.29 -8.76
CA THR A 304 -30.09 0.87 -7.47
C THR A 304 -29.89 2.38 -7.53
N GLY A 305 -29.69 2.96 -8.71
CA GLY A 305 -29.36 4.36 -8.91
C GLY A 305 -27.96 4.78 -8.46
N ASP A 306 -27.13 3.83 -8.03
CA ASP A 306 -25.78 4.08 -7.57
C ASP A 306 -24.79 4.30 -8.74
N ASN A 307 -23.79 5.16 -8.54
CA ASN A 307 -22.66 5.25 -9.46
C ASN A 307 -21.72 4.06 -9.22
N ILE A 308 -21.66 3.13 -10.18
CA ILE A 308 -20.88 1.88 -10.06
C ILE A 308 -19.96 1.73 -11.27
N TRP A 309 -18.69 1.49 -11.02
CA TRP A 309 -17.75 1.07 -12.07
C TRP A 309 -17.80 -0.43 -12.27
N LEU A 310 -17.82 -0.86 -13.53
CA LEU A 310 -18.00 -2.25 -13.92
C LEU A 310 -16.75 -2.83 -14.57
N GLU A 311 -16.35 -4.02 -14.14
CA GLU A 311 -15.51 -4.96 -14.91
C GLU A 311 -16.39 -6.12 -15.37
N ILE A 312 -16.48 -6.33 -16.67
CA ILE A 312 -17.34 -7.37 -17.27
C ILE A 312 -16.47 -8.50 -17.82
N HIS A 313 -16.75 -9.72 -17.42
CA HIS A 313 -16.16 -10.95 -17.93
C HIS A 313 -17.22 -11.71 -18.73
N TYR A 314 -17.11 -11.64 -20.06
CA TYR A 314 -17.99 -12.39 -20.95
C TYR A 314 -17.51 -13.84 -21.05
N GLU A 315 -18.40 -14.77 -20.72
CA GLU A 315 -18.17 -16.23 -20.68
C GLU A 315 -19.01 -16.97 -21.74
N GLY A 316 -19.77 -16.26 -22.59
CA GLY A 316 -20.64 -16.86 -23.60
C GLY A 316 -19.89 -17.65 -24.65
N GLU A 317 -20.57 -18.69 -25.22
CA GLU A 317 -20.00 -19.58 -26.25
C GLU A 317 -19.92 -18.93 -27.62
N ALA A 318 -20.83 -18.03 -27.93
CA ALA A 318 -20.92 -17.37 -29.21
C ALA A 318 -19.93 -16.19 -29.31
N VAL A 319 -19.36 -16.00 -30.49
CA VAL A 319 -18.69 -14.75 -30.84
C VAL A 319 -19.77 -13.73 -31.12
N GLU A 320 -20.17 -12.98 -30.12
CA GLU A 320 -21.17 -11.92 -30.26
C GLU A 320 -20.57 -10.71 -31.00
N GLY A 321 -20.98 -10.55 -32.26
CA GLY A 321 -20.68 -9.32 -32.99
C GLY A 321 -21.36 -8.12 -32.30
N GLY A 322 -20.59 -7.07 -32.01
CA GLY A 322 -21.13 -5.87 -31.35
C GLY A 322 -21.38 -6.00 -29.83
N LEU A 323 -20.81 -7.02 -29.16
CA LEU A 323 -20.94 -7.21 -27.71
C LEU A 323 -20.66 -5.92 -26.94
N CYS A 324 -19.57 -5.22 -27.27
CA CYS A 324 -19.17 -3.98 -26.63
C CYS A 324 -20.26 -2.91 -26.76
N ASP A 325 -20.79 -2.72 -27.98
CA ASP A 325 -21.80 -1.71 -28.28
C ASP A 325 -23.12 -2.01 -27.54
N ARG A 326 -23.52 -3.29 -27.47
CA ARG A 326 -24.72 -3.71 -26.72
C ARG A 326 -24.58 -3.42 -25.23
N LEU A 327 -23.45 -3.78 -24.61
CA LEU A 327 -23.24 -3.55 -23.19
C LEU A 327 -23.15 -2.06 -22.88
N HIS A 328 -22.51 -1.26 -23.73
CA HIS A 328 -22.49 0.20 -23.59
C HIS A 328 -23.88 0.82 -23.76
N ALA A 329 -24.69 0.31 -24.67
CA ALA A 329 -26.07 0.79 -24.84
C ALA A 329 -26.95 0.53 -23.58
N LEU A 330 -26.74 -0.59 -22.89
CA LEU A 330 -27.42 -0.90 -21.63
C LEU A 330 -27.04 0.05 -20.49
N THR A 331 -25.83 0.61 -20.50
CA THR A 331 -25.34 1.52 -19.45
C THR A 331 -25.48 3.01 -19.80
N ALA A 332 -25.83 3.35 -21.04
CA ALA A 332 -25.79 4.72 -21.57
C ALA A 332 -26.62 5.74 -20.76
N ASP A 333 -27.83 5.35 -20.31
CA ASP A 333 -28.75 6.20 -19.57
C ASP A 333 -28.78 5.87 -18.06
N THR A 334 -27.70 5.22 -17.57
CA THR A 334 -27.58 4.80 -16.17
C THR A 334 -26.34 5.42 -15.51
N PRO A 335 -26.23 5.44 -14.18
CA PRO A 335 -25.02 5.87 -13.50
C PRO A 335 -23.90 4.81 -13.50
N LEU A 336 -24.05 3.74 -14.28
CA LEU A 336 -23.06 2.66 -14.42
C LEU A 336 -22.01 3.02 -15.47
N GLU A 337 -20.74 2.68 -15.22
CA GLU A 337 -19.65 2.91 -16.17
C GLU A 337 -18.83 1.65 -16.36
N ILE A 338 -18.76 1.13 -17.60
CA ILE A 338 -17.93 -0.02 -17.94
C ILE A 338 -16.48 0.46 -18.13
N LEU A 339 -15.60 0.07 -17.20
CA LEU A 339 -14.18 0.38 -17.27
C LEU A 339 -13.38 -0.71 -17.98
N ARG A 340 -13.84 -1.95 -17.94
CA ARG A 340 -13.14 -3.09 -18.54
C ARG A 340 -14.11 -4.15 -19.03
N LEU A 341 -13.89 -4.62 -20.23
CA LEU A 341 -14.56 -5.80 -20.81
C LEU A 341 -13.49 -6.85 -21.13
N LYS A 342 -13.63 -8.03 -20.54
CA LYS A 342 -12.82 -9.22 -20.85
C LYS A 342 -13.68 -10.24 -21.57
N ASN A 343 -13.14 -10.80 -22.66
CA ASN A 343 -13.70 -11.96 -23.32
C ASN A 343 -12.70 -13.11 -23.15
N GLU A 344 -13.00 -14.01 -22.20
CA GLU A 344 -12.08 -15.10 -21.82
C GLU A 344 -11.76 -16.02 -22.99
N ARG A 345 -12.70 -16.26 -23.91
CA ARG A 345 -12.48 -17.13 -25.09
C ARG A 345 -11.56 -16.53 -26.13
N ILE A 346 -11.61 -15.22 -26.36
CA ILE A 346 -10.65 -14.58 -27.27
C ILE A 346 -9.25 -14.74 -26.69
N ARG A 347 -9.11 -14.59 -25.37
CA ARG A 347 -7.85 -14.77 -24.66
C ARG A 347 -7.34 -16.22 -24.76
N GLU A 348 -8.19 -17.22 -24.51
CA GLU A 348 -7.83 -18.64 -24.63
C GLU A 348 -7.44 -19.01 -26.07
N ARG A 349 -8.17 -18.52 -27.08
CA ARG A 349 -7.80 -18.73 -28.48
C ARG A 349 -6.48 -18.08 -28.86
N VAL A 350 -6.22 -16.87 -28.44
CA VAL A 350 -4.94 -16.18 -28.68
C VAL A 350 -3.78 -16.89 -27.97
N LEU A 351 -3.99 -17.37 -26.76
CA LEU A 351 -3.01 -18.17 -26.03
C LEU A 351 -2.78 -19.53 -26.70
N ALA A 352 -3.82 -20.23 -27.14
CA ALA A 352 -3.71 -21.50 -27.85
C ALA A 352 -2.99 -21.34 -29.20
N GLN A 353 -3.24 -20.25 -29.93
CA GLN A 353 -2.55 -19.97 -31.21
C GLN A 353 -1.06 -19.61 -31.00
N ASN A 354 -0.71 -18.99 -29.88
CA ASN A 354 0.70 -18.67 -29.56
C ASN A 354 1.47 -19.88 -29.01
N THR A 355 0.80 -20.93 -28.55
CA THR A 355 1.45 -22.20 -28.16
C THR A 355 1.71 -23.11 -29.35
N ASP A 356 1.01 -22.91 -30.46
CA ASP A 356 1.21 -23.69 -31.72
C ASP A 356 2.19 -23.03 -32.72
N SER A 357 2.68 -21.81 -32.43
CA SER A 357 3.63 -21.11 -33.28
C SER A 357 5.02 -21.05 -32.63
N GLU A 358 5.92 -21.82 -33.22
CA GLU A 358 7.39 -21.73 -33.16
C GLU A 358 8.04 -22.08 -31.79
N THR A 359 8.47 -23.34 -31.70
CA THR A 359 9.62 -23.68 -30.85
C THR A 359 10.88 -23.08 -31.47
N LEU A 360 11.79 -22.56 -30.62
CA LEU A 360 13.11 -22.00 -31.00
C LEU A 360 13.97 -22.97 -31.85
N ASP A 361 13.55 -24.22 -32.02
CA ASP A 361 14.22 -25.24 -32.85
C ASP A 361 13.94 -25.10 -34.36
N ASP A 362 12.95 -24.32 -34.78
CA ASP A 362 12.62 -24.08 -36.20
C ASP A 362 13.43 -22.92 -36.84
N LEU A 363 14.28 -22.24 -36.04
CA LEU A 363 15.15 -21.16 -36.51
C LEU A 363 16.61 -21.63 -36.65
N ASN A 364 16.82 -22.75 -37.35
CA ASN A 364 18.19 -23.14 -37.72
C ASN A 364 18.44 -22.77 -39.21
N PRO A 365 19.51 -21.96 -39.49
CA PRO A 365 19.88 -21.57 -40.85
C PRO A 365 20.49 -22.73 -41.68
#